data_c4effa31c70e332e1ef139d1b85c0b39
#
_entry.id   c4effa31c70e332e1ef139d1b85c0b39
#
_cell.length_a   1.000
_cell.length_b   1.000
_cell.length_c   1.000
_cell.angle_alpha   90.00
_cell.angle_beta   90.00
_cell.angle_gamma   90.00
#
_symmetry.space_group_name_H-M   'P 1'
#
loop_
_entity.id
_entity.type
_entity.pdbx_description
1 polymer ?
#
loop_
_entity_poly.entity_id
_entity_poly.type
_entity_poly.pdbx_seq_one_letter_code
_entity_poly.pdbx_strand_id
1 'polypeptide(L)'
;MTSVLRVVALTIGCAVALVWFQSVSYSFVEMLSRAVRLQNTCIAATRQASSAAGRSHSEAGKPATTDEYIAREKKYGAHNYDPIKVVLAEGKGVKLRDVEGKWYYDFLSGYSAVSPGHCHPRLVEVMNSQARKLTLTSRAFYTNVLGEYAEFVTKLFGYDKVLPMNSGVEGSETSVKLARRWAYDVKGVPKYKAKVVFARDNFWGRSIAAVSASNDPDSYGGYGPFVPGFESIPYNDLAAVERAISDPNCAAYMVEPIQGEAGIVVPKPGYMQGVRELCTKHNVLMIADEVQTGCGRTGKLLCSHHYDIRPDIVVLGKALSGGMYPVSGVLCDDDIMLNIKPGQHGSTYGGNPLACRLAIEALRIIIDEKLPENATNMGKILRTRLRALPGEVVSEVRGKGLLCGVVINPNISAKEVCTKLMKNGLLTKNTHGTDGNIIRFAPPLTINEAEINEAADIIMKTMQTFA
;
A
#
# COMPACT_ATOMS: atom_id res chain seq x y z
N MET A 1 87.60 19.67 -9.82
CA MET A 1 86.29 20.26 -10.28
C MET A 1 85.03 19.40 -9.95
N THR A 2 85.18 18.17 -9.48
CA THR A 2 83.99 17.27 -9.24
C THR A 2 83.40 17.29 -7.81
N SER A 3 84.13 17.86 -6.81
CA SER A 3 83.58 17.94 -5.45
C SER A 3 82.75 19.18 -5.16
N VAL A 4 83.02 20.29 -5.78
CA VAL A 4 82.30 21.56 -5.59
C VAL A 4 80.92 21.55 -6.27
N LEU A 5 80.79 20.87 -7.39
CA LEU A 5 79.50 20.71 -8.09
C LEU A 5 78.52 19.81 -7.32
N ARG A 6 79.00 18.84 -6.56
CA ARG A 6 78.15 17.99 -5.70
C ARG A 6 77.59 18.75 -4.50
N VAL A 7 78.33 19.63 -3.90
CA VAL A 7 77.87 20.43 -2.74
C VAL A 7 76.88 21.49 -3.18
N VAL A 8 77.05 22.11 -4.32
CA VAL A 8 76.11 23.11 -4.86
C VAL A 8 74.79 22.46 -5.27
N ALA A 9 74.82 21.25 -5.85
CA ALA A 9 73.59 20.52 -6.21
C ALA A 9 72.78 20.06 -4.99
N LEU A 10 73.44 19.66 -3.92
CA LEU A 10 72.80 19.28 -2.64
C LEU A 10 72.15 20.49 -1.91
N THR A 11 72.83 21.66 -1.97
CA THR A 11 72.33 22.89 -1.31
C THR A 11 71.13 23.46 -2.05
N ILE A 12 71.11 23.43 -3.38
CA ILE A 12 69.97 23.87 -4.18
C ILE A 12 68.80 22.91 -4.04
N GLY A 13 69.07 21.59 -3.99
CA GLY A 13 68.01 20.57 -3.74
C GLY A 13 67.31 20.72 -2.39
N CYS A 14 68.07 20.99 -1.34
CA CYS A 14 67.51 21.26 0.01
C CYS A 14 66.75 22.61 0.07
N ALA A 15 67.21 23.64 -0.60
CA ALA A 15 66.49 24.92 -0.63
C ALA A 15 65.17 24.84 -1.39
N VAL A 16 65.14 24.12 -2.52
CA VAL A 16 63.91 23.87 -3.27
C VAL A 16 62.93 23.01 -2.52
N ALA A 17 63.41 21.97 -1.80
CA ALA A 17 62.56 21.13 -0.95
C ALA A 17 62.01 21.92 0.24
N LEU A 18 62.74 22.80 0.87
CA LEU A 18 62.28 23.64 1.97
C LEU A 18 61.22 24.66 1.51
N VAL A 19 61.41 25.29 0.35
CA VAL A 19 60.42 26.25 -0.23
C VAL A 19 59.15 25.48 -0.65
N TRP A 20 59.28 24.27 -1.17
CA TRP A 20 58.13 23.42 -1.52
C TRP A 20 57.36 22.97 -0.26
N PHE A 21 58.06 22.56 0.79
CA PHE A 21 57.45 22.19 2.07
C PHE A 21 56.77 23.38 2.77
N GLN A 22 57.31 24.58 2.71
CA GLN A 22 56.68 25.78 3.26
C GLN A 22 55.45 26.21 2.43
N SER A 23 55.48 26.12 1.12
CA SER A 23 54.29 26.48 0.30
C SER A 23 53.17 25.48 0.43
N VAL A 24 53.45 24.17 0.56
CA VAL A 24 52.47 23.14 0.78
C VAL A 24 51.87 23.23 2.19
N SER A 25 52.68 23.53 3.22
CA SER A 25 52.15 23.72 4.60
C SER A 25 51.28 25.00 4.71
N TYR A 26 51.62 26.07 4.04
CA TYR A 26 50.78 27.31 4.00
C TYR A 26 49.43 27.07 3.32
N SER A 27 49.40 26.37 2.20
CA SER A 27 48.19 26.00 1.48
C SER A 27 47.33 25.03 2.31
N PHE A 28 47.93 24.10 3.05
CA PHE A 28 47.22 23.15 3.89
C PHE A 28 46.62 23.83 5.13
N VAL A 29 47.33 24.76 5.76
CA VAL A 29 46.84 25.53 6.91
C VAL A 29 45.71 26.47 6.46
N GLU A 30 45.75 27.05 5.26
CA GLU A 30 44.68 27.89 4.74
C GLU A 30 43.47 27.09 4.34
N MET A 31 43.63 25.88 3.77
CA MET A 31 42.52 24.93 3.55
C MET A 31 41.85 24.48 4.85
N LEU A 32 42.64 24.14 5.86
CA LEU A 32 42.12 23.76 7.18
C LEU A 32 41.37 24.93 7.83
N SER A 33 41.91 26.14 7.76
CA SER A 33 41.23 27.34 8.30
C SER A 33 39.93 27.68 7.58
N ARG A 34 39.84 27.44 6.24
CA ARG A 34 38.60 27.56 5.47
C ARG A 34 37.59 26.44 5.83
N ALA A 35 38.07 25.20 5.98
CA ALA A 35 37.22 24.08 6.39
C ALA A 35 36.63 24.29 7.79
N VAL A 36 37.42 24.77 8.76
CA VAL A 36 36.95 25.11 10.12
C VAL A 36 35.97 26.27 10.10
N ARG A 37 36.20 27.30 9.26
CA ARG A 37 35.22 28.40 9.10
C ARG A 37 33.90 27.93 8.48
N LEU A 38 33.96 27.08 7.44
CA LEU A 38 32.77 26.47 6.84
C LEU A 38 32.03 25.60 7.83
N GLN A 39 32.75 24.79 8.62
CA GLN A 39 32.16 23.96 9.65
C GLN A 39 31.47 24.79 10.74
N ASN A 40 32.10 25.88 11.20
CA ASN A 40 31.51 26.81 12.17
C ASN A 40 30.31 27.57 11.60
N THR A 41 30.33 27.92 10.32
CA THR A 41 29.18 28.54 9.62
C THR A 41 28.02 27.55 9.47
N CYS A 42 28.30 26.28 9.13
CA CYS A 42 27.31 25.22 9.13
C CYS A 42 26.74 24.95 10.51
N ILE A 43 27.57 24.92 11.56
CA ILE A 43 27.12 24.72 12.96
C ILE A 43 26.26 25.91 13.42
N ALA A 44 26.62 27.13 13.06
CA ALA A 44 25.83 28.32 13.37
C ALA A 44 24.47 28.31 12.62
N ALA A 45 24.48 27.94 11.33
CA ALA A 45 23.25 27.79 10.53
C ALA A 45 22.36 26.66 11.07
N THR A 46 22.95 25.55 11.50
CA THR A 46 22.21 24.41 12.11
C THR A 46 21.64 24.80 13.48
N ARG A 47 22.37 25.58 14.29
CA ARG A 47 21.88 26.11 15.56
C ARG A 47 20.75 27.13 15.36
N GLN A 48 20.84 28.00 14.36
CA GLN A 48 19.75 28.92 13.99
C GLN A 48 18.52 28.17 13.44
N ALA A 49 18.70 27.15 12.59
CA ALA A 49 17.63 26.31 12.11
C ALA A 49 17.00 25.49 13.25
N SER A 50 17.81 24.95 14.19
CA SER A 50 17.33 24.24 15.37
C SER A 50 16.60 25.17 16.35
N SER A 51 17.04 26.41 16.54
CA SER A 51 16.34 27.40 17.36
C SER A 51 15.05 27.91 16.72
N ALA A 52 14.99 27.96 15.39
CA ALA A 52 13.76 28.26 14.65
C ALA A 52 12.76 27.09 14.69
N ALA A 53 13.25 25.85 14.59
CA ALA A 53 12.41 24.65 14.73
C ALA A 53 11.90 24.45 16.17
N GLY A 54 12.73 24.78 17.19
CA GLY A 54 12.33 24.71 18.61
C GLY A 54 11.33 25.81 19.02
N ARG A 55 11.25 26.90 18.29
CA ARG A 55 10.27 27.98 18.57
C ARG A 55 8.87 27.73 18.04
N SER A 56 8.67 26.67 17.20
CA SER A 56 7.33 26.30 16.68
C SER A 56 6.45 25.52 17.68
N HIS A 57 6.94 25.19 18.87
CA HIS A 57 6.18 24.43 19.87
C HIS A 57 5.83 25.20 21.15
N SER A 58 6.03 26.53 21.25
CA SER A 58 5.76 27.28 22.47
C SER A 58 5.11 28.66 22.30
N GLU A 59 4.47 28.92 21.17
CA GLU A 59 3.39 29.93 21.19
C GLU A 59 2.08 29.12 21.26
N ALA A 60 1.40 29.17 22.39
CA ALA A 60 0.01 28.79 22.57
C ALA A 60 -0.87 29.73 21.75
N GLY A 61 -0.63 29.78 20.45
CA GLY A 61 -1.48 30.43 19.47
C GLY A 61 -2.78 29.64 19.36
N LYS A 62 -3.85 30.33 19.01
CA LYS A 62 -5.14 29.75 18.69
C LYS A 62 -4.90 28.57 17.73
N PRO A 63 -5.48 27.36 17.99
CA PRO A 63 -5.28 26.21 17.11
C PRO A 63 -5.66 26.58 15.67
N ALA A 64 -4.87 26.13 14.69
CA ALA A 64 -5.11 26.41 13.30
C ALA A 64 -6.48 25.84 12.86
N THR A 65 -7.19 26.59 12.04
CA THR A 65 -8.50 26.17 11.50
C THR A 65 -8.35 25.14 10.38
N THR A 66 -9.43 24.44 10.06
CA THR A 66 -9.51 23.54 8.90
C THR A 66 -8.99 24.21 7.62
N ASP A 67 -9.39 25.47 7.35
CA ASP A 67 -8.98 26.18 6.14
C ASP A 67 -7.49 26.52 6.14
N GLU A 68 -6.89 26.86 7.28
CA GLU A 68 -5.45 27.12 7.40
C GLU A 68 -4.61 25.85 7.15
N TYR A 69 -5.05 24.68 7.65
CA TYR A 69 -4.40 23.39 7.35
C TYR A 69 -4.48 23.05 5.86
N ILE A 70 -5.66 23.19 5.25
CA ILE A 70 -5.88 22.93 3.82
C ILE A 70 -5.05 23.90 2.96
N ALA A 71 -5.01 25.20 3.31
CA ALA A 71 -4.21 26.18 2.59
C ALA A 71 -2.71 25.87 2.65
N ARG A 72 -2.22 25.41 3.81
CA ARG A 72 -0.82 25.00 4.00
C ARG A 72 -0.48 23.79 3.13
N GLU A 73 -1.31 22.74 3.14
CA GLU A 73 -1.11 21.54 2.30
C GLU A 73 -1.12 21.90 0.81
N LYS A 74 -2.09 22.72 0.37
CA LYS A 74 -2.15 23.20 -1.02
C LYS A 74 -0.93 24.01 -1.44
N LYS A 75 -0.33 24.78 -0.52
CA LYS A 75 0.84 25.59 -0.83
C LYS A 75 2.12 24.78 -1.01
N TYR A 76 2.29 23.70 -0.24
CA TYR A 76 3.57 22.97 -0.14
C TYR A 76 3.49 21.51 -0.62
N GLY A 77 2.30 20.93 -0.72
CA GLY A 77 2.08 19.57 -1.20
C GLY A 77 1.83 19.48 -2.70
N ALA A 78 1.94 18.27 -3.24
CA ALA A 78 1.51 17.96 -4.60
C ALA A 78 -0.03 17.91 -4.68
N HIS A 79 -0.62 18.33 -5.82
CA HIS A 79 -2.07 18.33 -6.01
C HIS A 79 -2.54 17.04 -6.74
N ASN A 80 -2.08 15.89 -6.28
CA ASN A 80 -2.38 14.59 -6.88
C ASN A 80 -3.65 13.93 -6.33
N TYR A 81 -4.29 14.53 -5.32
CA TYR A 81 -5.57 14.11 -4.77
C TYR A 81 -6.56 15.28 -4.68
N ASP A 82 -7.87 14.96 -4.69
CA ASP A 82 -8.95 15.89 -4.34
C ASP A 82 -9.62 15.39 -3.03
N PRO A 83 -9.06 15.75 -1.85
CA PRO A 83 -9.57 15.29 -0.57
C PRO A 83 -10.93 15.91 -0.22
N ILE A 84 -11.77 15.18 0.52
CA ILE A 84 -12.93 15.73 1.19
C ILE A 84 -12.45 16.77 2.22
N LYS A 85 -13.09 17.93 2.26
CA LYS A 85 -12.68 19.09 3.10
C LYS A 85 -12.96 18.83 4.59
N VAL A 86 -12.15 17.96 5.20
CA VAL A 86 -12.08 17.69 6.65
C VAL A 86 -10.63 17.45 7.01
N VAL A 87 -10.18 17.98 8.15
CA VAL A 87 -8.79 17.81 8.64
C VAL A 87 -8.82 16.93 9.87
N LEU A 88 -8.41 15.69 9.72
CA LEU A 88 -8.46 14.66 10.77
C LEU A 88 -7.21 14.74 11.64
N ALA A 89 -7.38 14.65 12.96
CA ALA A 89 -6.32 14.79 13.97
C ALA A 89 -6.19 13.58 14.91
N GLU A 90 -7.29 12.87 15.17
CA GLU A 90 -7.32 11.73 16.08
C GLU A 90 -8.08 10.55 15.47
N GLY A 91 -7.73 9.34 15.89
CA GLY A 91 -8.46 8.13 15.54
C GLY A 91 -8.58 7.19 16.73
N LYS A 92 -9.77 6.59 16.93
CA LYS A 92 -10.01 5.58 17.96
C LYS A 92 -11.05 4.56 17.51
N GLY A 93 -10.65 3.31 17.42
CA GLY A 93 -11.53 2.23 16.97
C GLY A 93 -12.12 2.54 15.59
N VAL A 94 -13.41 2.68 15.49
CA VAL A 94 -14.14 2.92 14.22
C VAL A 94 -14.39 4.41 13.92
N LYS A 95 -13.85 5.31 14.74
CA LYS A 95 -14.13 6.75 14.64
C LYS A 95 -12.85 7.56 14.44
N LEU A 96 -13.02 8.68 13.72
CA LEU A 96 -12.01 9.72 13.51
C LEU A 96 -12.52 11.06 14.03
N ARG A 97 -11.62 11.90 14.52
CA ARG A 97 -11.93 13.24 15.01
C ARG A 97 -11.16 14.28 14.21
N ASP A 98 -11.85 15.37 13.85
CA ASP A 98 -11.21 16.48 13.17
C ASP A 98 -10.57 17.48 14.14
N VAL A 99 -9.85 18.47 13.57
CA VAL A 99 -9.20 19.55 14.33
C VAL A 99 -10.17 20.49 15.06
N GLU A 100 -11.45 20.45 14.71
CA GLU A 100 -12.52 21.24 15.32
C GLU A 100 -13.24 20.46 16.43
N GLY A 101 -12.87 19.19 16.65
CA GLY A 101 -13.37 18.34 17.73
C GLY A 101 -14.57 17.47 17.36
N LYS A 102 -15.04 17.49 16.12
CA LYS A 102 -16.16 16.65 15.66
C LYS A 102 -15.71 15.22 15.38
N TRP A 103 -16.48 14.25 15.84
CA TRP A 103 -16.29 12.83 15.58
C TRP A 103 -17.08 12.35 14.37
N TYR A 104 -16.49 11.40 13.64
CA TYR A 104 -17.04 10.79 12.45
C TYR A 104 -16.87 9.27 12.51
N TYR A 105 -17.84 8.51 12.02
CA TYR A 105 -17.62 7.12 11.65
C TYR A 105 -16.70 7.03 10.43
N ASP A 106 -15.66 6.19 10.50
CA ASP A 106 -14.77 5.91 9.38
C ASP A 106 -15.30 4.72 8.57
N PHE A 107 -15.85 5.00 7.40
CA PHE A 107 -16.33 3.98 6.46
C PHE A 107 -15.44 3.84 5.23
N LEU A 108 -14.19 4.33 5.31
CA LEU A 108 -13.12 4.12 4.33
C LEU A 108 -12.00 3.24 4.88
N SER A 109 -11.64 3.38 6.17
CA SER A 109 -10.57 2.64 6.87
C SER A 109 -9.22 2.70 6.13
N GLY A 110 -8.86 3.88 5.57
CA GLY A 110 -7.65 3.98 4.77
C GLY A 110 -7.65 3.02 3.57
N TYR A 111 -8.76 2.90 2.86
CA TYR A 111 -8.98 1.92 1.79
C TYR A 111 -8.84 0.47 2.25
N SER A 112 -9.45 0.13 3.39
CA SER A 112 -9.42 -1.19 4.04
C SER A 112 -8.06 -1.56 4.70
N ALA A 113 -7.21 -0.58 5.00
CA ALA A 113 -5.95 -0.83 5.69
C ALA A 113 -6.11 -0.92 7.22
N VAL A 114 -7.05 -0.18 7.80
CA VAL A 114 -7.25 -0.07 9.26
C VAL A 114 -8.29 -1.07 9.74
N SER A 115 -8.10 -2.36 9.41
CA SER A 115 -9.04 -3.42 9.78
C SER A 115 -9.22 -3.60 11.29
N PRO A 116 -8.17 -3.55 12.16
CA PRO A 116 -8.32 -3.62 13.62
C PRO A 116 -8.86 -2.34 14.26
N GLY A 117 -9.14 -1.30 13.49
CA GLY A 117 -9.53 0.01 14.02
C GLY A 117 -8.34 0.92 14.31
N HIS A 118 -8.63 2.20 14.43
CA HIS A 118 -7.63 3.24 14.68
C HIS A 118 -7.00 3.09 16.07
N CYS A 119 -5.68 3.20 16.13
CA CYS A 119 -4.88 3.18 17.37
C CYS A 119 -5.18 1.95 18.26
N HIS A 120 -5.29 0.77 17.65
CA HIS A 120 -5.53 -0.48 18.40
C HIS A 120 -4.46 -0.67 19.50
N PRO A 121 -4.82 -0.85 20.78
CA PRO A 121 -3.86 -0.85 21.90
C PRO A 121 -2.71 -1.84 21.73
N ARG A 122 -2.98 -3.07 21.30
CA ARG A 122 -1.96 -4.10 21.06
C ARG A 122 -0.96 -3.67 19.98
N LEU A 123 -1.42 -3.04 18.89
CA LEU A 123 -0.55 -2.54 17.82
C LEU A 123 0.32 -1.38 18.27
N VAL A 124 -0.25 -0.43 19.03
CA VAL A 124 0.48 0.71 19.59
C VAL A 124 1.60 0.21 20.52
N GLU A 125 1.31 -0.76 21.39
CA GLU A 125 2.28 -1.35 22.30
C GLU A 125 3.42 -2.07 21.57
N VAL A 126 3.09 -2.90 20.58
CA VAL A 126 4.08 -3.60 19.75
C VAL A 126 4.96 -2.61 18.98
N MET A 127 4.36 -1.57 18.41
CA MET A 127 5.10 -0.51 17.72
C MET A 127 6.09 0.18 18.65
N ASN A 128 5.65 0.63 19.82
CA ASN A 128 6.48 1.31 20.82
C ASN A 128 7.61 0.40 21.32
N SER A 129 7.31 -0.84 21.63
CA SER A 129 8.29 -1.83 22.11
C SER A 129 9.36 -2.13 21.05
N GLN A 130 8.94 -2.44 19.81
CA GLN A 130 9.88 -2.81 18.75
C GLN A 130 10.69 -1.62 18.24
N ALA A 131 10.09 -0.42 18.17
CA ALA A 131 10.79 0.79 17.75
C ALA A 131 11.97 1.16 18.67
N ARG A 132 11.87 0.82 19.95
CA ARG A 132 12.97 1.04 20.94
C ARG A 132 14.07 -0.01 20.86
N LYS A 133 13.86 -1.15 20.18
CA LYS A 133 14.83 -2.26 20.09
C LYS A 133 15.61 -2.21 18.79
N LEU A 134 14.91 -2.31 17.67
CA LEU A 134 15.50 -2.38 16.34
C LEU A 134 14.42 -2.16 15.27
N THR A 135 14.63 -1.19 14.39
CA THR A 135 13.65 -0.86 13.33
C THR A 135 14.08 -1.38 11.96
N LEU A 136 15.37 -1.27 11.63
CA LEU A 136 15.89 -1.59 10.29
C LEU A 136 17.34 -2.07 10.34
N THR A 137 17.65 -3.14 9.60
CA THR A 137 19.02 -3.62 9.33
C THR A 137 19.27 -3.89 7.86
N SER A 138 18.25 -3.74 7.00
CA SER A 138 18.17 -4.31 5.66
C SER A 138 18.30 -5.85 5.64
N ARG A 139 18.32 -6.45 4.44
CA ARG A 139 18.54 -7.91 4.26
C ARG A 139 20.02 -8.29 4.13
N ALA A 140 20.93 -7.35 4.38
CA ALA A 140 22.35 -7.66 4.49
C ALA A 140 22.65 -8.52 5.74
N PHE A 141 21.77 -8.48 6.76
CA PHE A 141 21.91 -9.24 7.99
C PHE A 141 20.63 -10.00 8.33
N TYR A 142 20.76 -11.09 9.06
CA TYR A 142 19.62 -11.76 9.67
C TYR A 142 19.09 -10.96 10.86
N THR A 143 17.77 -11.10 11.11
CA THR A 143 17.14 -10.59 12.34
C THR A 143 16.37 -11.71 13.02
N ASN A 144 16.15 -11.56 14.32
CA ASN A 144 15.39 -12.54 15.10
C ASN A 144 13.88 -12.50 14.84
N VAL A 145 13.38 -11.57 14.02
CA VAL A 145 11.93 -11.37 13.82
C VAL A 145 11.46 -11.88 12.46
N LEU A 146 12.28 -11.75 11.42
CA LEU A 146 11.83 -12.08 10.07
C LEU A 146 11.49 -13.57 9.91
N GLY A 147 12.30 -14.47 10.52
CA GLY A 147 12.02 -15.91 10.50
C GLY A 147 10.70 -16.25 11.19
N GLU A 148 10.43 -15.63 12.35
CA GLU A 148 9.15 -15.80 13.06
C GLU A 148 7.95 -15.31 12.23
N TYR A 149 8.11 -14.15 11.55
CA TYR A 149 7.09 -13.61 10.65
C TYR A 149 6.83 -14.57 9.48
N ALA A 150 7.90 -15.02 8.82
CA ALA A 150 7.77 -15.92 7.69
C ALA A 150 7.09 -17.24 8.08
N GLU A 151 7.52 -17.87 9.17
CA GLU A 151 6.91 -19.09 9.70
C GLU A 151 5.43 -18.90 10.05
N PHE A 152 5.09 -17.81 10.74
CA PHE A 152 3.72 -17.53 11.15
C PHE A 152 2.81 -17.30 9.94
N VAL A 153 3.22 -16.46 8.99
CA VAL A 153 2.41 -16.11 7.82
C VAL A 153 2.25 -17.29 6.87
N THR A 154 3.31 -18.04 6.61
CA THR A 154 3.22 -19.21 5.70
C THR A 154 2.32 -20.29 6.28
N LYS A 155 2.43 -20.60 7.58
CA LYS A 155 1.54 -21.56 8.25
C LYS A 155 0.08 -21.08 8.27
N LEU A 156 -0.15 -19.77 8.48
CA LEU A 156 -1.51 -19.22 8.53
C LEU A 156 -2.24 -19.31 7.20
N PHE A 157 -1.54 -19.03 6.09
CA PHE A 157 -2.14 -18.98 4.76
C PHE A 157 -1.93 -20.24 3.92
N GLY A 158 -1.13 -21.20 4.40
CA GLY A 158 -0.91 -22.48 3.73
C GLY A 158 -0.03 -22.41 2.49
N TYR A 159 1.08 -21.66 2.56
CA TYR A 159 2.11 -21.55 1.53
C TYR A 159 3.49 -21.86 2.09
N ASP A 160 4.45 -22.23 1.22
CA ASP A 160 5.80 -22.57 1.68
C ASP A 160 6.63 -21.33 2.02
N LYS A 161 6.45 -20.24 1.29
CA LYS A 161 7.29 -19.04 1.39
C LYS A 161 6.49 -17.74 1.38
N VAL A 162 7.04 -16.74 2.06
CA VAL A 162 6.62 -15.33 1.95
C VAL A 162 7.82 -14.44 1.65
N LEU A 163 7.66 -13.54 0.67
CA LEU A 163 8.61 -12.48 0.39
C LEU A 163 8.00 -11.15 0.85
N PRO A 164 8.49 -10.56 1.95
CA PRO A 164 7.95 -9.31 2.47
C PRO A 164 8.45 -8.10 1.68
N MET A 165 7.52 -7.19 1.37
CA MET A 165 7.77 -5.89 0.76
C MET A 165 7.09 -4.79 1.62
N ASN A 166 6.94 -3.57 1.09
CA ASN A 166 6.39 -2.45 1.87
C ASN A 166 4.98 -2.05 1.40
N SER A 167 4.86 -1.59 0.17
CA SER A 167 3.56 -1.21 -0.40
C SER A 167 2.91 -2.36 -1.17
N GLY A 168 1.59 -2.29 -1.37
CA GLY A 168 0.88 -3.27 -2.20
C GLY A 168 1.46 -3.36 -3.61
N VAL A 169 1.79 -2.22 -4.24
CA VAL A 169 2.37 -2.19 -5.58
C VAL A 169 3.72 -2.89 -5.64
N GLU A 170 4.58 -2.76 -4.63
CA GLU A 170 5.85 -3.51 -4.57
C GLU A 170 5.59 -5.02 -4.51
N GLY A 171 4.61 -5.46 -3.72
CA GLY A 171 4.18 -6.86 -3.67
C GLY A 171 3.67 -7.35 -5.04
N SER A 172 2.82 -6.56 -5.68
CA SER A 172 2.26 -6.90 -7.00
C SER A 172 3.34 -6.93 -8.09
N GLU A 173 4.26 -5.97 -8.14
CA GLU A 173 5.41 -6.03 -9.06
C GLU A 173 6.33 -7.22 -8.78
N THR A 174 6.51 -7.58 -7.51
CA THR A 174 7.26 -8.78 -7.11
C THR A 174 6.58 -10.05 -7.65
N SER A 175 5.24 -10.15 -7.55
CA SER A 175 4.48 -11.29 -8.06
C SER A 175 4.59 -11.42 -9.60
N VAL A 176 4.53 -10.30 -10.33
CA VAL A 176 4.75 -10.26 -11.79
C VAL A 176 6.18 -10.68 -12.14
N LYS A 177 7.19 -10.23 -11.38
CA LYS A 177 8.58 -10.67 -11.59
C LYS A 177 8.78 -12.17 -11.33
N LEU A 178 8.18 -12.70 -10.26
CA LEU A 178 8.17 -14.13 -9.93
C LEU A 178 7.55 -14.95 -11.08
N ALA A 179 6.37 -14.54 -11.54
CA ALA A 179 5.66 -15.22 -12.62
C ALA A 179 6.48 -15.23 -13.93
N ARG A 180 7.07 -14.09 -14.31
CA ARG A 180 7.96 -14.02 -15.49
C ARG A 180 9.18 -14.91 -15.32
N ARG A 181 9.79 -14.92 -14.13
CA ARG A 181 10.96 -15.74 -13.85
C ARG A 181 10.63 -17.24 -13.93
N TRP A 182 9.54 -17.64 -13.28
CA TRP A 182 9.02 -19.00 -13.35
C TRP A 182 8.71 -19.43 -14.80
N ALA A 183 8.13 -18.53 -15.59
CA ALA A 183 7.82 -18.82 -17.00
C ALA A 183 9.09 -19.11 -17.83
N TYR A 184 10.19 -18.43 -17.56
CA TYR A 184 11.46 -18.67 -18.25
C TYR A 184 12.19 -19.91 -17.73
N ASP A 185 12.24 -20.10 -16.42
CA ASP A 185 13.08 -21.14 -15.82
C ASP A 185 12.37 -22.49 -15.70
N VAL A 186 11.03 -22.51 -15.59
CA VAL A 186 10.22 -23.71 -15.35
C VAL A 186 9.31 -24.04 -16.54
N LYS A 187 8.51 -23.08 -17.01
CA LYS A 187 7.57 -23.30 -18.12
C LYS A 187 8.26 -23.39 -19.48
N GLY A 188 9.47 -22.84 -19.63
CA GLY A 188 10.24 -22.87 -20.89
C GLY A 188 9.84 -21.78 -21.89
N VAL A 189 9.21 -20.71 -21.46
CA VAL A 189 8.92 -19.55 -22.31
C VAL A 189 10.22 -18.94 -22.82
N PRO A 190 10.35 -18.60 -24.13
CA PRO A 190 11.54 -17.94 -24.65
C PRO A 190 11.84 -16.64 -23.91
N LYS A 191 13.14 -16.38 -23.69
CA LYS A 191 13.58 -15.17 -22.95
C LYS A 191 12.93 -13.89 -23.48
N TYR A 192 12.44 -13.07 -22.56
CA TYR A 192 11.79 -11.77 -22.82
C TYR A 192 10.44 -11.85 -23.58
N LYS A 193 9.82 -13.05 -23.68
CA LYS A 193 8.52 -13.24 -24.32
C LYS A 193 7.37 -13.48 -23.33
N ALA A 194 7.66 -13.63 -22.04
CA ALA A 194 6.64 -13.88 -21.03
C ALA A 194 5.62 -12.74 -20.95
N LYS A 195 4.34 -13.10 -21.06
CA LYS A 195 3.20 -12.21 -20.92
C LYS A 195 2.52 -12.40 -19.58
N VAL A 196 1.90 -11.34 -19.07
CA VAL A 196 0.99 -11.39 -17.92
C VAL A 196 -0.33 -10.78 -18.33
N VAL A 197 -1.40 -11.50 -18.06
CA VAL A 197 -2.77 -11.08 -18.36
C VAL A 197 -3.40 -10.50 -17.11
N PHE A 198 -4.18 -9.43 -17.25
CA PHE A 198 -4.88 -8.73 -16.16
C PHE A 198 -6.37 -8.63 -16.48
N ALA A 199 -7.21 -8.58 -15.44
CA ALA A 199 -8.58 -8.18 -15.63
C ALA A 199 -8.66 -6.67 -15.93
N ARG A 200 -9.59 -6.23 -16.79
CA ARG A 200 -9.89 -4.80 -16.95
C ARG A 200 -10.41 -4.21 -15.64
N ASP A 201 -10.24 -2.91 -15.49
CA ASP A 201 -10.61 -2.14 -14.30
C ASP A 201 -9.85 -2.61 -13.04
N ASN A 202 -8.68 -3.23 -13.24
CA ASN A 202 -7.78 -3.60 -12.15
C ASN A 202 -7.17 -2.35 -11.50
N PHE A 203 -6.86 -2.48 -10.21
CA PHE A 203 -6.06 -1.51 -9.50
C PHE A 203 -5.06 -2.21 -8.57
N TRP A 204 -3.78 -2.17 -8.93
CA TRP A 204 -2.72 -2.72 -8.11
C TRP A 204 -1.59 -1.71 -7.81
N GLY A 205 -1.79 -0.41 -8.10
CA GLY A 205 -0.87 0.65 -7.75
C GLY A 205 -0.78 1.75 -8.81
N ARG A 206 0.23 2.60 -8.64
CA ARG A 206 0.47 3.79 -9.50
C ARG A 206 1.90 3.84 -10.05
N SER A 207 2.69 2.77 -9.95
CA SER A 207 4.00 2.67 -10.63
C SER A 207 3.82 2.56 -12.14
N ILE A 208 4.91 2.77 -12.90
CA ILE A 208 4.87 2.59 -14.37
C ILE A 208 4.37 1.20 -14.75
N ALA A 209 4.80 0.14 -14.03
CA ALA A 209 4.31 -1.21 -14.30
C ALA A 209 2.81 -1.32 -14.01
N ALA A 210 2.32 -0.79 -12.90
CA ALA A 210 0.90 -0.83 -12.55
C ALA A 210 0.03 -0.10 -13.58
N VAL A 211 0.40 1.12 -13.96
CA VAL A 211 -0.38 1.89 -14.95
C VAL A 211 -0.28 1.31 -16.37
N SER A 212 0.76 0.50 -16.66
CA SER A 212 0.87 -0.24 -17.92
C SER A 212 -0.21 -1.32 -18.10
N ALA A 213 -0.80 -1.81 -17.01
CA ALA A 213 -1.90 -2.78 -17.02
C ALA A 213 -3.28 -2.11 -16.88
N SER A 214 -3.32 -0.80 -16.64
CA SER A 214 -4.56 -0.05 -16.42
C SER A 214 -5.25 0.27 -17.74
N ASN A 215 -6.59 0.30 -17.69
CA ASN A 215 -7.43 0.85 -18.74
C ASN A 215 -8.15 2.15 -18.29
N ASP A 216 -7.79 2.69 -17.13
CA ASP A 216 -8.26 3.99 -16.63
C ASP A 216 -7.40 5.13 -17.22
N PRO A 217 -7.94 6.01 -18.11
CA PRO A 217 -7.19 7.09 -18.73
C PRO A 217 -6.55 8.06 -17.75
N ASP A 218 -7.17 8.29 -16.60
CA ASP A 218 -6.63 9.17 -15.54
C ASP A 218 -5.41 8.53 -14.86
N SER A 219 -5.28 7.21 -14.95
CA SER A 219 -4.15 6.47 -14.37
C SER A 219 -2.98 6.33 -15.33
N TYR A 220 -3.21 6.03 -16.61
CA TYR A 220 -2.13 5.75 -17.58
C TYR A 220 -1.82 6.93 -18.52
N GLY A 221 -2.75 7.87 -18.68
CA GLY A 221 -2.61 8.97 -19.64
C GLY A 221 -1.32 9.77 -19.44
N GLY A 222 -0.51 9.89 -20.50
CA GLY A 222 0.74 10.68 -20.51
C GLY A 222 1.96 10.02 -19.84
N TYR A 223 1.87 8.77 -19.35
CA TYR A 223 2.95 8.08 -18.63
C TYR A 223 3.68 7.00 -19.46
N GLY A 224 3.36 6.84 -20.74
CA GLY A 224 4.11 5.92 -21.63
C GLY A 224 5.58 6.33 -21.85
N PRO A 225 6.45 5.44 -22.37
CA PRO A 225 6.15 4.12 -22.90
C PRO A 225 5.85 3.09 -21.79
N PHE A 226 4.95 2.14 -22.12
CA PHE A 226 4.45 1.16 -21.15
C PHE A 226 5.28 -0.12 -21.13
N VAL A 227 5.17 -0.88 -20.03
CA VAL A 227 5.84 -2.16 -19.86
C VAL A 227 5.29 -3.16 -20.87
N PRO A 228 6.14 -3.80 -21.71
CA PRO A 228 5.68 -4.76 -22.72
C PRO A 228 5.24 -6.08 -22.09
N GLY A 229 4.39 -6.83 -22.83
CA GLY A 229 3.93 -8.14 -22.44
C GLY A 229 2.81 -8.13 -21.40
N PHE A 230 2.11 -7.02 -21.26
CA PHE A 230 0.88 -6.91 -20.46
C PHE A 230 -0.33 -6.88 -21.40
N GLU A 231 -1.38 -7.60 -21.02
CA GLU A 231 -2.64 -7.68 -21.74
C GLU A 231 -3.80 -7.58 -20.74
N SER A 232 -4.81 -6.74 -21.03
CA SER A 232 -6.00 -6.58 -20.18
C SER A 232 -7.23 -7.10 -20.88
N ILE A 233 -7.99 -7.98 -20.20
CA ILE A 233 -9.19 -8.65 -20.70
C ILE A 233 -10.41 -8.36 -19.82
N PRO A 234 -11.66 -8.49 -20.33
CA PRO A 234 -12.85 -8.26 -19.52
C PRO A 234 -12.90 -9.14 -18.27
N TYR A 235 -13.28 -8.56 -17.14
CA TYR A 235 -13.61 -9.30 -15.91
C TYR A 235 -14.94 -10.05 -16.08
N ASN A 236 -15.12 -11.20 -15.43
CA ASN A 236 -16.32 -12.04 -15.55
C ASN A 236 -16.56 -12.67 -16.93
N ASP A 237 -15.52 -12.81 -17.77
CA ASP A 237 -15.57 -13.47 -19.09
C ASP A 237 -14.55 -14.59 -19.16
N LEU A 238 -14.96 -15.84 -18.85
CA LEU A 238 -14.09 -17.03 -18.90
C LEU A 238 -13.59 -17.33 -20.31
N ALA A 239 -14.38 -17.00 -21.33
CA ALA A 239 -13.94 -17.21 -22.71
C ALA A 239 -12.81 -16.25 -23.10
N ALA A 240 -12.85 -15.02 -22.62
CA ALA A 240 -11.75 -14.07 -22.78
C ALA A 240 -10.50 -14.52 -21.99
N VAL A 241 -10.67 -15.03 -20.76
CA VAL A 241 -9.58 -15.61 -19.99
C VAL A 241 -8.91 -16.75 -20.77
N GLU A 242 -9.68 -17.74 -21.22
CA GLU A 242 -9.14 -18.90 -21.94
C GLU A 242 -8.38 -18.49 -23.21
N ARG A 243 -8.96 -17.59 -24.03
CA ARG A 243 -8.26 -17.09 -25.24
C ARG A 243 -6.93 -16.42 -24.92
N ALA A 244 -6.87 -15.60 -23.89
CA ALA A 244 -5.65 -14.85 -23.55
C ALA A 244 -4.56 -15.75 -22.94
N ILE A 245 -4.94 -16.66 -22.04
CA ILE A 245 -3.97 -17.51 -21.34
C ILE A 245 -3.57 -18.76 -22.12
N SER A 246 -4.26 -19.10 -23.23
CA SER A 246 -3.85 -20.18 -24.14
C SER A 246 -2.60 -19.85 -24.93
N ASP A 247 -2.14 -18.59 -24.97
CA ASP A 247 -0.83 -18.23 -25.51
C ASP A 247 0.27 -18.95 -24.72
N PRO A 248 1.13 -19.77 -25.38
CA PRO A 248 2.19 -20.50 -24.69
C PRO A 248 3.17 -19.59 -23.94
N ASN A 249 3.24 -18.31 -24.28
CA ASN A 249 4.07 -17.33 -23.60
C ASN A 249 3.38 -16.69 -22.37
N CYS A 250 2.12 -17.02 -22.09
CA CYS A 250 1.44 -16.50 -20.92
C CYS A 250 2.04 -17.09 -19.63
N ALA A 251 2.58 -16.24 -18.78
CA ALA A 251 3.17 -16.61 -17.48
C ALA A 251 2.11 -16.67 -16.38
N ALA A 252 1.22 -15.69 -16.34
CA ALA A 252 0.24 -15.56 -15.27
C ALA A 252 -1.02 -14.80 -15.72
N TYR A 253 -2.12 -15.07 -15.00
CA TYR A 253 -3.30 -14.22 -14.94
C TYR A 253 -3.41 -13.62 -13.55
N MET A 254 -3.38 -12.28 -13.46
CA MET A 254 -3.51 -11.54 -12.20
C MET A 254 -4.91 -10.95 -12.07
N VAL A 255 -5.56 -11.22 -10.95
CA VAL A 255 -6.95 -10.83 -10.72
C VAL A 255 -7.20 -10.49 -9.25
N GLU A 256 -8.00 -9.44 -9.02
CA GLU A 256 -8.60 -9.19 -7.71
C GLU A 256 -9.81 -10.12 -7.52
N PRO A 257 -9.92 -10.89 -6.42
CA PRO A 257 -11.09 -11.76 -6.18
C PRO A 257 -12.41 -10.98 -6.06
N ILE A 258 -12.36 -9.73 -5.63
CA ILE A 258 -13.38 -8.69 -5.78
C ILE A 258 -12.64 -7.43 -6.19
N GLN A 259 -12.98 -6.84 -7.32
CA GLN A 259 -12.34 -5.60 -7.75
C GLN A 259 -12.77 -4.45 -6.84
N GLY A 260 -11.80 -3.81 -6.20
CA GLY A 260 -12.03 -2.76 -5.20
C GLY A 260 -12.32 -1.41 -5.83
N GLU A 261 -11.36 -0.86 -6.55
CA GLU A 261 -11.44 0.49 -7.12
C GLU A 261 -12.43 0.60 -8.29
N ALA A 262 -12.67 -0.49 -9.01
CA ALA A 262 -13.73 -0.60 -10.01
C ALA A 262 -15.15 -0.46 -9.44
N GLY A 263 -15.31 -0.36 -8.09
CA GLY A 263 -16.62 -0.16 -7.45
C GLY A 263 -17.15 -1.41 -6.76
N ILE A 264 -16.30 -2.18 -6.12
CA ILE A 264 -16.63 -3.40 -5.38
C ILE A 264 -17.34 -4.42 -6.28
N VAL A 265 -16.72 -4.75 -7.42
CA VAL A 265 -17.28 -5.69 -8.37
C VAL A 265 -17.08 -7.11 -7.89
N VAL A 266 -18.16 -7.74 -7.43
CA VAL A 266 -18.16 -9.14 -6.99
C VAL A 266 -18.23 -10.03 -8.23
N PRO A 267 -17.38 -11.06 -8.36
CA PRO A 267 -17.40 -11.95 -9.52
C PRO A 267 -18.71 -12.74 -9.60
N LYS A 268 -19.13 -13.04 -10.82
CA LYS A 268 -20.27 -13.93 -11.08
C LYS A 268 -20.00 -15.32 -10.48
N PRO A 269 -21.06 -16.05 -10.07
CA PRO A 269 -20.90 -17.43 -9.60
C PRO A 269 -20.12 -18.30 -10.62
N GLY A 270 -19.15 -19.07 -10.13
CA GLY A 270 -18.31 -19.94 -10.95
C GLY A 270 -17.14 -19.26 -11.66
N TYR A 271 -17.06 -17.91 -11.69
CA TYR A 271 -15.98 -17.23 -12.41
C TYR A 271 -14.59 -17.54 -11.83
N MET A 272 -14.40 -17.37 -10.52
CA MET A 272 -13.09 -17.59 -9.90
C MET A 272 -12.65 -19.06 -9.94
N GLN A 273 -13.60 -19.99 -9.81
CA GLN A 273 -13.34 -21.42 -9.99
C GLN A 273 -12.90 -21.71 -11.43
N GLY A 274 -13.65 -21.20 -12.41
CA GLY A 274 -13.29 -21.36 -13.83
C GLY A 274 -11.93 -20.74 -14.17
N VAL A 275 -11.59 -19.59 -13.59
CA VAL A 275 -10.24 -19.00 -13.73
C VAL A 275 -9.18 -19.96 -13.19
N ARG A 276 -9.36 -20.54 -12.00
CA ARG A 276 -8.40 -21.52 -11.44
C ARG A 276 -8.24 -22.75 -12.34
N GLU A 277 -9.35 -23.30 -12.81
CA GLU A 277 -9.35 -24.46 -13.70
C GLU A 277 -8.61 -24.17 -15.03
N LEU A 278 -8.90 -23.02 -15.64
CA LEU A 278 -8.26 -22.60 -16.88
C LEU A 278 -6.76 -22.34 -16.69
N CYS A 279 -6.36 -21.67 -15.61
CA CYS A 279 -4.94 -21.48 -15.30
C CYS A 279 -4.21 -22.81 -15.14
N THR A 280 -4.81 -23.78 -14.44
CA THR A 280 -4.24 -25.15 -14.30
C THR A 280 -4.14 -25.85 -15.66
N LYS A 281 -5.20 -25.83 -16.46
CA LYS A 281 -5.26 -26.46 -17.80
C LYS A 281 -4.17 -25.94 -18.72
N HIS A 282 -3.89 -24.65 -18.72
CA HIS A 282 -2.94 -24.00 -19.62
C HIS A 282 -1.54 -23.81 -19.00
N ASN A 283 -1.27 -24.38 -17.82
CA ASN A 283 -0.01 -24.19 -17.09
C ASN A 283 0.36 -22.69 -16.97
N VAL A 284 -0.56 -21.89 -16.45
CA VAL A 284 -0.43 -20.44 -16.20
C VAL A 284 -0.64 -20.18 -14.72
N LEU A 285 0.20 -19.36 -14.10
CA LEU A 285 0.06 -19.03 -12.69
C LEU A 285 -1.15 -18.13 -12.46
N MET A 286 -1.96 -18.45 -11.45
CA MET A 286 -3.01 -17.58 -10.96
C MET A 286 -2.46 -16.69 -9.84
N ILE A 287 -2.40 -15.39 -10.06
CA ILE A 287 -2.04 -14.39 -9.05
C ILE A 287 -3.33 -13.76 -8.49
N ALA A 288 -3.60 -13.98 -7.21
CA ALA A 288 -4.69 -13.27 -6.53
C ALA A 288 -4.15 -12.01 -5.83
N ASP A 289 -4.62 -10.85 -6.26
CA ASP A 289 -4.39 -9.61 -5.54
C ASP A 289 -5.40 -9.49 -4.40
N GLU A 290 -4.96 -9.90 -3.22
CA GLU A 290 -5.73 -9.84 -1.97
C GLU A 290 -5.37 -8.62 -1.11
N VAL A 291 -4.71 -7.62 -1.69
CA VAL A 291 -4.27 -6.42 -0.97
C VAL A 291 -5.45 -5.69 -0.33
N GLN A 292 -6.61 -5.63 -0.98
CA GLN A 292 -7.81 -5.01 -0.43
C GLN A 292 -8.80 -6.02 0.17
N THR A 293 -8.87 -7.21 -0.38
CA THR A 293 -9.88 -8.23 -0.05
C THR A 293 -9.46 -9.17 1.06
N GLY A 294 -8.16 -9.33 1.29
CA GLY A 294 -7.59 -10.23 2.29
C GLY A 294 -7.72 -9.74 3.74
N CYS A 295 -7.09 -10.47 4.64
CA CYS A 295 -7.00 -10.16 6.06
C CYS A 295 -8.37 -9.95 6.74
N GLY A 296 -9.36 -10.77 6.38
CA GLY A 296 -10.67 -10.78 7.04
C GLY A 296 -11.74 -9.86 6.45
N ARG A 297 -11.37 -8.92 5.57
CA ARG A 297 -12.26 -7.87 5.05
C ARG A 297 -13.57 -8.40 4.46
N THR A 298 -13.51 -9.50 3.72
CA THR A 298 -14.68 -10.08 3.04
C THR A 298 -15.42 -11.15 3.86
N GLY A 299 -14.96 -11.44 5.10
CA GLY A 299 -15.53 -12.46 5.96
C GLY A 299 -14.75 -13.79 5.98
N LYS A 300 -13.64 -13.87 5.27
CA LYS A 300 -12.66 -14.97 5.29
C LYS A 300 -11.25 -14.35 5.36
N LEU A 301 -10.25 -15.11 5.82
CA LEU A 301 -8.85 -14.64 5.84
C LEU A 301 -8.35 -14.23 4.46
N LEU A 302 -8.67 -15.01 3.43
CA LEU A 302 -8.51 -14.65 2.01
C LEU A 302 -9.88 -14.66 1.34
N CYS A 303 -10.12 -13.74 0.42
CA CYS A 303 -11.35 -13.71 -0.37
C CYS A 303 -11.44 -14.95 -1.28
N SER A 304 -10.32 -15.46 -1.76
CA SER A 304 -10.20 -16.71 -2.54
C SER A 304 -10.86 -17.90 -1.83
N HIS A 305 -10.85 -17.93 -0.50
CA HIS A 305 -11.51 -18.98 0.30
C HIS A 305 -13.05 -19.01 0.17
N HIS A 306 -13.68 -17.95 -0.34
CA HIS A 306 -15.12 -17.97 -0.65
C HIS A 306 -15.46 -18.80 -1.87
N TYR A 307 -14.48 -19.09 -2.70
CA TYR A 307 -14.61 -19.79 -3.97
C TYR A 307 -13.97 -21.18 -3.95
N ASP A 308 -13.47 -21.61 -2.78
CA ASP A 308 -12.76 -22.89 -2.57
C ASP A 308 -11.59 -23.07 -3.56
N ILE A 309 -10.87 -21.99 -3.85
CA ILE A 309 -9.69 -21.99 -4.71
C ILE A 309 -8.43 -21.63 -3.93
N ARG A 310 -7.30 -22.17 -4.40
CA ARG A 310 -5.95 -21.81 -3.95
C ARG A 310 -5.18 -21.20 -5.13
N PRO A 311 -4.97 -19.88 -5.15
CA PRO A 311 -4.09 -19.24 -6.12
C PRO A 311 -2.65 -19.73 -6.00
N ASP A 312 -1.87 -19.66 -7.09
CA ASP A 312 -0.46 -20.00 -7.07
C ASP A 312 0.38 -18.93 -6.36
N ILE A 313 -0.03 -17.67 -6.50
CA ILE A 313 0.58 -16.52 -5.83
C ILE A 313 -0.52 -15.68 -5.19
N VAL A 314 -0.31 -15.27 -3.93
CA VAL A 314 -1.18 -14.34 -3.21
C VAL A 314 -0.38 -13.09 -2.84
N VAL A 315 -0.94 -11.91 -3.14
CA VAL A 315 -0.38 -10.63 -2.71
C VAL A 315 -1.20 -10.09 -1.57
N LEU A 316 -0.54 -9.80 -0.44
CA LEU A 316 -1.13 -9.17 0.75
C LEU A 316 -0.55 -7.76 0.95
N GLY A 317 -1.32 -6.88 1.55
CA GLY A 317 -0.91 -5.53 1.89
C GLY A 317 -1.94 -4.85 2.80
N LYS A 318 -2.04 -3.53 2.75
CA LYS A 318 -3.04 -2.76 3.51
C LYS A 318 -3.22 -3.25 4.96
N ALA A 319 -4.25 -4.05 5.22
CA ALA A 319 -4.58 -4.56 6.55
C ALA A 319 -3.52 -5.50 7.17
N LEU A 320 -2.53 -5.94 6.40
CA LEU A 320 -1.44 -6.79 6.89
C LEU A 320 -0.68 -6.17 8.07
N SER A 321 -0.65 -4.85 8.18
CA SER A 321 -0.05 -4.13 9.31
C SER A 321 -1.07 -3.49 10.26
N GLY A 322 -2.35 -3.73 10.04
CA GLY A 322 -3.40 -3.06 10.82
C GLY A 322 -3.48 -1.53 10.64
N GLY A 323 -2.87 -0.99 9.58
CA GLY A 323 -2.84 0.44 9.29
C GLY A 323 -1.74 1.22 10.03
N MET A 324 -0.84 0.54 10.77
CA MET A 324 0.20 1.21 11.57
C MET A 324 1.47 1.52 10.78
N TYR A 325 1.80 0.70 9.77
CA TYR A 325 3.06 0.81 9.01
C TYR A 325 2.90 0.17 7.63
N PRO A 326 3.56 0.67 6.58
CA PRO A 326 3.50 0.02 5.26
C PRO A 326 4.13 -1.38 5.28
N VAL A 327 3.32 -2.40 5.04
CA VAL A 327 3.74 -3.81 4.93
C VAL A 327 2.96 -4.48 3.82
N SER A 328 3.67 -5.22 2.98
CA SER A 328 3.09 -6.16 2.03
C SER A 328 3.88 -7.47 2.01
N GLY A 329 3.31 -8.51 1.44
CA GLY A 329 3.94 -9.80 1.30
C GLY A 329 3.41 -10.55 0.09
N VAL A 330 4.29 -11.33 -0.53
CA VAL A 330 3.96 -12.23 -1.62
C VAL A 330 4.12 -13.66 -1.14
N LEU A 331 3.05 -14.44 -1.21
CA LEU A 331 3.00 -15.84 -0.80
C LEU A 331 2.98 -16.73 -2.02
N CYS A 332 3.80 -17.74 -2.08
CA CYS A 332 3.72 -18.86 -3.05
C CYS A 332 4.56 -20.04 -2.54
N ASP A 333 4.49 -21.14 -3.27
CA ASP A 333 5.24 -22.35 -2.94
C ASP A 333 6.70 -22.29 -3.46
N ASP A 334 7.50 -23.25 -3.04
CA ASP A 334 8.94 -23.33 -3.30
C ASP A 334 9.28 -23.34 -4.80
N ASP A 335 8.51 -24.04 -5.59
CA ASP A 335 8.70 -24.18 -7.04
C ASP A 335 8.55 -22.86 -7.80
N ILE A 336 7.85 -21.89 -7.22
CA ILE A 336 7.71 -20.53 -7.75
C ILE A 336 8.71 -19.59 -7.09
N MET A 337 8.72 -19.51 -5.75
CA MET A 337 9.52 -18.54 -5.01
C MET A 337 11.02 -18.71 -5.23
N LEU A 338 11.50 -19.93 -5.28
CA LEU A 338 12.94 -20.22 -5.35
C LEU A 338 13.55 -20.02 -6.77
N ASN A 339 12.78 -19.55 -7.74
CA ASN A 339 13.32 -19.10 -9.04
C ASN A 339 14.04 -17.75 -8.93
N ILE A 340 13.69 -16.90 -7.97
CA ILE A 340 14.49 -15.70 -7.66
C ILE A 340 15.70 -16.10 -6.83
N LYS A 341 16.90 -15.87 -7.36
CA LYS A 341 18.17 -16.20 -6.70
C LYS A 341 18.70 -14.98 -5.93
N PRO A 342 19.63 -15.19 -4.97
CA PRO A 342 20.27 -14.09 -4.23
C PRO A 342 20.79 -12.98 -5.15
N GLY A 343 20.50 -11.72 -4.81
CA GLY A 343 20.90 -10.54 -5.58
C GLY A 343 19.97 -10.16 -6.74
N GLN A 344 18.96 -10.97 -7.08
CA GLN A 344 18.09 -10.70 -8.23
C GLN A 344 16.85 -9.87 -7.88
N HIS A 345 16.49 -9.79 -6.60
CA HIS A 345 15.36 -9.01 -6.09
C HIS A 345 15.60 -8.59 -4.65
N GLY A 346 15.05 -7.46 -4.23
CA GLY A 346 15.18 -7.00 -2.86
C GLY A 346 14.50 -5.67 -2.59
N SER A 347 14.53 -5.31 -1.31
CA SER A 347 14.06 -4.02 -0.78
C SER A 347 14.89 -3.67 0.44
N THR A 348 15.21 -2.38 0.62
CA THR A 348 15.90 -1.92 1.83
C THR A 348 15.04 -2.13 3.07
N TYR A 349 13.75 -1.88 2.97
CA TYR A 349 12.80 -1.93 4.10
C TYR A 349 11.99 -3.23 4.17
N GLY A 350 11.84 -3.98 3.08
CA GLY A 350 11.06 -5.21 3.06
C GLY A 350 11.53 -6.22 4.10
N GLY A 351 10.64 -6.64 5.02
CA GLY A 351 10.95 -7.57 6.09
C GLY A 351 11.73 -6.97 7.27
N ASN A 352 11.66 -5.64 7.45
CA ASN A 352 12.28 -5.00 8.62
C ASN A 352 11.59 -5.45 9.93
N PRO A 353 12.31 -5.44 11.07
CA PRO A 353 11.80 -5.96 12.35
C PRO A 353 10.51 -5.28 12.82
N LEU A 354 10.35 -3.97 12.62
CA LEU A 354 9.15 -3.25 13.03
C LEU A 354 7.94 -3.71 12.21
N ALA A 355 8.08 -3.76 10.88
CA ALA A 355 7.05 -4.24 9.97
C ALA A 355 6.61 -5.68 10.27
N CYS A 356 7.58 -6.58 10.49
CA CYS A 356 7.30 -7.98 10.79
C CYS A 356 6.54 -8.16 12.11
N ARG A 357 6.93 -7.47 13.18
CA ARG A 357 6.21 -7.51 14.47
C ARG A 357 4.80 -6.97 14.36
N LEU A 358 4.61 -5.85 13.67
CA LEU A 358 3.27 -5.28 13.44
C LEU A 358 2.39 -6.21 12.61
N ALA A 359 2.94 -6.84 11.57
CA ALA A 359 2.17 -7.76 10.73
C ALA A 359 1.73 -9.03 11.51
N ILE A 360 2.64 -9.62 12.31
CA ILE A 360 2.28 -10.75 13.19
C ILE A 360 1.13 -10.34 14.13
N GLU A 361 1.25 -9.19 14.79
CA GLU A 361 0.26 -8.76 15.77
C GLU A 361 -1.07 -8.39 15.13
N ALA A 362 -1.05 -7.71 13.97
CA ALA A 362 -2.27 -7.39 13.22
C ALA A 362 -3.05 -8.65 12.82
N LEU A 363 -2.36 -9.67 12.33
CA LEU A 363 -2.97 -10.95 11.99
C LEU A 363 -3.49 -11.70 13.22
N ARG A 364 -2.76 -11.66 14.35
CA ARG A 364 -3.24 -12.21 15.63
C ARG A 364 -4.53 -11.54 16.09
N ILE A 365 -4.60 -10.20 16.04
CA ILE A 365 -5.83 -9.48 16.39
C ILE A 365 -6.99 -9.93 15.49
N ILE A 366 -6.76 -10.04 14.18
CA ILE A 366 -7.78 -10.49 13.22
C ILE A 366 -8.33 -11.88 13.61
N ILE A 367 -7.46 -12.78 14.09
CA ILE A 367 -7.84 -14.14 14.50
C ILE A 367 -8.49 -14.14 15.89
N ASP A 368 -7.80 -13.55 16.88
CA ASP A 368 -8.21 -13.59 18.29
C ASP A 368 -9.56 -12.92 18.52
N GLU A 369 -9.81 -11.81 17.83
CA GLU A 369 -11.06 -11.04 17.93
C GLU A 369 -12.13 -11.49 16.90
N LYS A 370 -11.86 -12.58 16.15
CA LYS A 370 -12.79 -13.18 15.18
C LYS A 370 -13.32 -12.15 14.17
N LEU A 371 -12.44 -11.26 13.70
CA LEU A 371 -12.83 -10.16 12.83
C LEU A 371 -13.43 -10.60 11.47
N PRO A 372 -13.06 -11.75 10.87
CA PRO A 372 -13.74 -12.25 9.66
C PRO A 372 -15.21 -12.58 9.90
N GLU A 373 -15.53 -13.25 11.02
CA GLU A 373 -16.90 -13.57 11.41
C GLU A 373 -17.69 -12.30 11.70
N ASN A 374 -17.10 -11.34 12.40
CA ASN A 374 -17.71 -10.04 12.65
C ASN A 374 -17.99 -9.30 11.33
N ALA A 375 -17.03 -9.29 10.39
CA ALA A 375 -17.21 -8.71 9.08
C ALA A 375 -18.38 -9.34 8.30
N THR A 376 -18.56 -10.64 8.41
CA THR A 376 -19.70 -11.37 7.82
C THR A 376 -21.02 -10.87 8.40
N ASN A 377 -21.12 -10.84 9.74
CA ASN A 377 -22.35 -10.50 10.44
C ASN A 377 -22.72 -9.02 10.27
N MET A 378 -21.79 -8.12 10.55
CA MET A 378 -22.01 -6.67 10.41
C MET A 378 -22.24 -6.25 8.95
N GLY A 379 -21.52 -6.90 8.04
CA GLY A 379 -21.71 -6.68 6.60
C GLY A 379 -23.09 -7.14 6.11
N LYS A 380 -23.66 -8.19 6.67
CA LYS A 380 -25.06 -8.62 6.39
C LYS A 380 -26.06 -7.55 6.85
N ILE A 381 -25.91 -7.06 8.08
CA ILE A 381 -26.76 -6.00 8.64
C ILE A 381 -26.68 -4.76 7.74
N LEU A 382 -25.47 -4.27 7.46
CA LEU A 382 -25.25 -3.07 6.65
C LEU A 382 -25.93 -3.21 5.27
N ARG A 383 -25.63 -4.27 4.51
CA ARG A 383 -26.23 -4.47 3.17
C ARG A 383 -27.74 -4.63 3.21
N THR A 384 -28.30 -5.26 4.24
CA THR A 384 -29.75 -5.35 4.40
C THR A 384 -30.38 -3.97 4.56
N ARG A 385 -29.78 -3.11 5.39
CA ARG A 385 -30.22 -1.72 5.58
C ARG A 385 -30.08 -0.91 4.28
N LEU A 386 -28.96 -1.01 3.60
CA LEU A 386 -28.67 -0.28 2.36
C LEU A 386 -29.63 -0.69 1.21
N ARG A 387 -30.05 -1.95 1.14
CA ARG A 387 -31.06 -2.42 0.14
C ARG A 387 -32.46 -1.89 0.37
N ALA A 388 -32.74 -1.36 1.56
CA ALA A 388 -34.02 -0.69 1.84
C ALA A 388 -34.04 0.80 1.43
N LEU A 389 -32.96 1.31 0.84
CA LEU A 389 -32.89 2.67 0.28
C LEU A 389 -33.80 2.82 -0.94
N PRO A 390 -34.34 4.03 -1.20
CA PRO A 390 -35.20 4.28 -2.37
C PRO A 390 -34.47 3.93 -3.68
N GLY A 391 -35.20 3.25 -4.59
CA GLY A 391 -34.68 2.89 -5.92
C GLY A 391 -34.31 4.08 -6.80
N GLU A 392 -34.91 5.25 -6.53
CA GLU A 392 -34.55 6.50 -7.20
C GLU A 392 -33.15 7.01 -6.83
N VAL A 393 -32.60 6.59 -5.67
CA VAL A 393 -31.28 7.01 -5.19
C VAL A 393 -30.23 5.93 -5.43
N VAL A 394 -30.57 4.67 -5.17
CA VAL A 394 -29.65 3.53 -5.19
C VAL A 394 -30.12 2.47 -6.16
N SER A 395 -29.33 2.17 -7.20
CA SER A 395 -29.66 1.16 -8.20
C SER A 395 -29.18 -0.25 -7.80
N GLU A 396 -28.07 -0.37 -7.07
CA GLU A 396 -27.51 -1.66 -6.66
C GLU A 396 -26.73 -1.56 -5.33
N VAL A 397 -26.84 -2.62 -4.52
CA VAL A 397 -25.99 -2.82 -3.32
C VAL A 397 -25.28 -4.17 -3.43
N ARG A 398 -23.96 -4.15 -3.48
CA ARG A 398 -23.11 -5.33 -3.68
C ARG A 398 -21.96 -5.42 -2.69
N GLY A 399 -21.29 -6.57 -2.61
CA GLY A 399 -20.12 -6.78 -1.73
C GLY A 399 -20.19 -8.05 -0.90
N LYS A 400 -19.12 -8.34 -0.16
CA LYS A 400 -18.97 -9.44 0.80
C LYS A 400 -18.34 -8.90 2.10
N GLY A 401 -18.71 -9.48 3.23
CA GLY A 401 -18.23 -9.00 4.54
C GLY A 401 -18.50 -7.51 4.74
N LEU A 402 -17.52 -6.78 5.19
CA LEU A 402 -17.52 -5.32 5.33
C LEU A 402 -16.79 -4.62 4.17
N LEU A 403 -16.90 -5.17 2.97
CA LEU A 403 -16.54 -4.51 1.71
C LEU A 403 -17.82 -4.35 0.89
N CYS A 404 -18.46 -3.18 0.98
CA CYS A 404 -19.74 -2.87 0.35
C CYS A 404 -19.60 -1.75 -0.68
N GLY A 405 -20.22 -1.95 -1.84
CA GLY A 405 -20.43 -0.95 -2.88
C GLY A 405 -21.90 -0.60 -3.01
N VAL A 406 -22.19 0.69 -3.14
CA VAL A 406 -23.53 1.22 -3.40
C VAL A 406 -23.48 2.01 -4.68
N VAL A 407 -24.15 1.51 -5.71
CA VAL A 407 -24.26 2.18 -7.01
C VAL A 407 -25.37 3.24 -6.90
N ILE A 408 -24.99 4.49 -7.08
CA ILE A 408 -25.88 5.65 -7.04
C ILE A 408 -26.45 5.89 -8.43
N ASN A 409 -27.73 6.25 -8.52
CA ASN A 409 -28.36 6.56 -9.80
C ASN A 409 -27.65 7.72 -10.52
N PRO A 410 -27.53 7.68 -11.87
CA PRO A 410 -26.71 8.63 -12.64
C PRO A 410 -27.11 10.10 -12.45
N ASN A 411 -28.34 10.39 -12.07
CA ASN A 411 -28.83 11.76 -11.84
C ASN A 411 -28.35 12.36 -10.51
N ILE A 412 -27.72 11.57 -9.63
CA ILE A 412 -27.25 11.96 -8.31
C ILE A 412 -25.74 11.79 -8.26
N SER A 413 -25.02 12.83 -7.83
CA SER A 413 -23.57 12.78 -7.70
C SER A 413 -23.15 12.01 -6.44
N ALA A 414 -22.46 10.87 -6.58
CA ALA A 414 -21.89 10.14 -5.46
C ALA A 414 -20.90 10.99 -4.64
N LYS A 415 -20.19 11.94 -5.28
CA LYS A 415 -19.30 12.91 -4.60
C LYS A 415 -20.09 13.85 -3.69
N GLU A 416 -21.24 14.33 -4.13
CA GLU A 416 -22.12 15.18 -3.31
C GLU A 416 -22.72 14.40 -2.15
N VAL A 417 -23.12 13.14 -2.37
CA VAL A 417 -23.58 12.25 -1.30
C VAL A 417 -22.48 12.06 -0.26
N CYS A 418 -21.23 11.76 -0.65
CA CYS A 418 -20.10 11.62 0.27
C CYS A 418 -19.86 12.92 1.07
N THR A 419 -19.97 14.08 0.43
CA THR A 419 -19.84 15.39 1.09
C THR A 419 -20.94 15.60 2.14
N LYS A 420 -22.18 15.17 1.84
CA LYS A 420 -23.29 15.28 2.78
C LYS A 420 -23.20 14.27 3.93
N LEU A 421 -22.72 13.05 3.65
CA LEU A 421 -22.40 12.05 4.68
C LEU A 421 -21.36 12.59 5.66
N MET A 422 -20.27 13.22 5.17
CA MET A 422 -19.28 13.86 6.00
C MET A 422 -19.90 14.93 6.92
N LYS A 423 -20.76 15.80 6.39
CA LYS A 423 -21.47 16.80 7.20
C LYS A 423 -22.33 16.16 8.30
N ASN A 424 -22.87 14.96 8.04
CA ASN A 424 -23.72 14.20 8.96
C ASN A 424 -22.94 13.25 9.89
N GLY A 425 -21.58 13.26 9.86
CA GLY A 425 -20.75 12.50 10.79
C GLY A 425 -20.28 11.13 10.29
N LEU A 426 -20.25 10.88 8.97
CA LEU A 426 -19.73 9.66 8.39
C LEU A 426 -18.78 9.97 7.23
N LEU A 427 -17.58 9.39 7.28
CA LEU A 427 -16.55 9.56 6.24
C LEU A 427 -16.52 8.33 5.33
N THR A 428 -16.69 8.59 4.05
CA THR A 428 -16.54 7.60 2.98
C THR A 428 -16.13 8.30 1.69
N LYS A 429 -15.85 7.54 0.63
CA LYS A 429 -15.47 8.08 -0.67
C LYS A 429 -16.08 7.28 -1.81
N ASN A 430 -16.41 7.96 -2.91
CA ASN A 430 -16.75 7.31 -4.17
C ASN A 430 -15.52 6.64 -4.79
N THR A 431 -15.74 5.61 -5.59
CA THR A 431 -14.71 4.93 -6.37
C THR A 431 -14.57 5.57 -7.75
N HIS A 432 -13.45 5.30 -8.41
CA HIS A 432 -13.17 5.78 -9.78
C HIS A 432 -13.65 4.82 -10.89
N GLY A 433 -14.29 3.67 -10.53
CA GLY A 433 -14.72 2.66 -11.50
C GLY A 433 -15.44 3.23 -12.72
N THR A 434 -15.58 2.46 -13.77
CA THR A 434 -16.06 2.83 -15.11
C THR A 434 -17.29 3.76 -15.14
N ASP A 435 -18.10 3.74 -14.08
CA ASP A 435 -19.26 4.60 -13.96
C ASP A 435 -19.09 5.73 -12.91
N GLY A 436 -17.96 5.76 -12.16
CA GLY A 436 -17.59 6.84 -11.21
C GLY A 436 -18.59 7.13 -10.09
N ASN A 437 -19.76 6.51 -10.13
CA ASN A 437 -20.92 6.85 -9.31
C ASN A 437 -21.24 5.79 -8.24
N ILE A 438 -20.18 5.22 -7.66
CA ILE A 438 -20.30 4.16 -6.66
C ILE A 438 -19.67 4.63 -5.36
N ILE A 439 -20.38 4.48 -4.25
CA ILE A 439 -19.86 4.76 -2.90
C ILE A 439 -19.39 3.46 -2.28
N ARG A 440 -18.18 3.47 -1.72
CA ARG A 440 -17.62 2.35 -0.96
C ARG A 440 -17.88 2.54 0.51
N PHE A 441 -18.40 1.52 1.17
CA PHE A 441 -18.52 1.43 2.63
C PHE A 441 -17.68 0.27 3.13
N ALA A 442 -16.59 0.61 3.81
CA ALA A 442 -15.61 -0.35 4.34
C ALA A 442 -15.09 0.09 5.71
N PRO A 443 -15.93 0.05 6.78
CA PRO A 443 -15.51 0.43 8.13
C PRO A 443 -14.45 -0.53 8.69
N PRO A 444 -13.75 -0.19 9.79
CA PRO A 444 -12.93 -1.13 10.55
C PRO A 444 -13.73 -2.38 10.92
N LEU A 445 -13.07 -3.54 10.92
CA LEU A 445 -13.73 -4.84 11.18
C LEU A 445 -14.17 -5.02 12.63
N THR A 446 -13.70 -4.15 13.51
CA THR A 446 -14.08 -4.12 14.94
C THR A 446 -15.42 -3.44 15.21
N ILE A 447 -16.08 -2.89 14.18
CA ILE A 447 -17.40 -2.25 14.33
C ILE A 447 -18.42 -3.23 14.92
N ASN A 448 -19.17 -2.82 15.93
CA ASN A 448 -20.20 -3.62 16.56
C ASN A 448 -21.60 -3.33 16.00
N GLU A 449 -22.61 -4.08 16.45
CA GLU A 449 -23.98 -3.99 15.95
C GLU A 449 -24.63 -2.63 16.25
N ALA A 450 -24.38 -2.04 17.41
CA ALA A 450 -24.90 -0.73 17.76
C ALA A 450 -24.31 0.36 16.84
N GLU A 451 -22.99 0.32 16.64
CA GLU A 451 -22.27 1.27 15.79
C GLU A 451 -22.66 1.13 14.31
N ILE A 452 -22.84 -0.10 13.79
CA ILE A 452 -23.26 -0.32 12.40
C ILE A 452 -24.68 0.18 12.16
N ASN A 453 -25.58 0.03 13.14
CA ASN A 453 -26.95 0.53 13.04
C ASN A 453 -26.99 2.07 13.12
N GLU A 454 -26.25 2.69 14.03
CA GLU A 454 -26.12 4.16 14.10
C GLU A 454 -25.56 4.74 12.79
N ALA A 455 -24.51 4.15 12.26
CA ALA A 455 -23.94 4.55 10.98
C ALA A 455 -24.90 4.34 9.81
N ALA A 456 -25.65 3.23 9.79
CA ALA A 456 -26.66 2.99 8.79
C ALA A 456 -27.80 4.02 8.85
N ASP A 457 -28.20 4.46 10.04
CA ASP A 457 -29.20 5.53 10.20
C ASP A 457 -28.72 6.86 9.61
N ILE A 458 -27.43 7.20 9.81
CA ILE A 458 -26.81 8.37 9.18
C ILE A 458 -26.86 8.25 7.65
N ILE A 459 -26.51 7.07 7.12
CA ILE A 459 -26.55 6.82 5.67
C ILE A 459 -27.98 6.94 5.15
N MET A 460 -28.94 6.25 5.76
CA MET A 460 -30.35 6.25 5.35
C MET A 460 -30.93 7.66 5.32
N LYS A 461 -30.79 8.41 6.43
CA LYS A 461 -31.25 9.80 6.52
C LYS A 461 -30.62 10.70 5.47
N THR A 462 -29.31 10.51 5.20
CA THR A 462 -28.60 11.30 4.21
C THR A 462 -29.10 10.98 2.80
N MET A 463 -29.22 9.69 2.45
CA MET A 463 -29.64 9.24 1.12
C MET A 463 -31.08 9.67 0.80
N GLN A 464 -32.00 9.59 1.76
CA GLN A 464 -33.40 10.02 1.61
C GLN A 464 -33.54 11.50 1.19
N THR A 465 -32.54 12.33 1.42
CA THR A 465 -32.57 13.75 1.01
C THR A 465 -32.23 13.96 -0.48
N PHE A 466 -31.94 12.89 -1.20
CA PHE A 466 -31.68 12.88 -2.64
C PHE A 466 -32.82 12.18 -3.44
N ALA A 467 -33.83 11.64 -2.74
CA ALA A 467 -35.04 11.05 -3.32
C ALA A 467 -36.00 12.10 -3.83
#